data_689e1e7c2f724d8580fb0d6bc30adaf7
#
_entry.id   689e1e7c2f724d8580fb0d6bc30adaf7
#
_cell.length_a   1.000
_cell.length_b   1.000
_cell.length_c   1.000
_cell.angle_alpha   90.00
_cell.angle_beta   90.00
_cell.angle_gamma   90.00
#
_symmetry.space_group_name_H-M   'P 1'
#
loop_
_entity.id
_entity.type
_entity.pdbx_description
1 polymer ?
#
loop_
_entity_poly.entity_id
_entity_poly.type
_entity_poly.pdbx_seq_one_letter_code
_entity_poly.pdbx_strand_id
1 'polypeptide(L)'
;KLIHFRNMFLIIKNFLDEVEKVFRFLIVVCLLVIVSDVFVGVIARYVFNSSLTWTEELGVLFYTWLIFIGLPLGLKLDNQVSIGILYNNIPTSWKKILDYLIGTIIVTVLVTLLLNGLEIFKISSGLLPGLQWPNSIRYFLIPFSMISALVFFVFSKSENFNDCLKRFICVILGIVTYFILSNLSKLEFTNI
;
A
#
# COMPACT_ATOMS: atom_id res chain seq x y z
N LYS A 1 20.91 -18.25 -21.27
CA LYS A 1 20.09 -18.11 -20.01
C LYS A 1 20.07 -16.67 -19.50
N LEU A 2 21.18 -15.95 -19.40
CA LEU A 2 21.28 -14.56 -18.95
C LEU A 2 20.47 -13.57 -19.83
N ILE A 3 20.47 -13.74 -21.14
CA ILE A 3 19.75 -12.88 -22.10
C ILE A 3 18.22 -13.06 -21.92
N HIS A 4 17.78 -14.30 -21.75
CA HIS A 4 16.36 -14.60 -21.56
C HIS A 4 15.82 -14.01 -20.23
N PHE A 5 16.63 -14.10 -19.18
CA PHE A 5 16.31 -13.49 -17.88
C PHE A 5 16.24 -11.95 -17.97
N ARG A 6 17.17 -11.32 -18.68
CA ARG A 6 17.19 -9.86 -18.89
C ARG A 6 15.93 -9.38 -19.66
N ASN A 7 15.52 -10.13 -20.68
CA ASN A 7 14.33 -9.79 -21.44
C ASN A 7 13.04 -9.92 -20.58
N MET A 8 12.94 -10.98 -19.78
CA MET A 8 11.83 -11.15 -18.85
C MET A 8 11.76 -10.01 -17.82
N PHE A 9 12.91 -9.60 -17.29
CA PHE A 9 13.00 -8.50 -16.34
C PHE A 9 12.57 -7.16 -16.96
N LEU A 10 12.95 -6.88 -18.20
CA LEU A 10 12.52 -5.69 -18.94
C LEU A 10 11.00 -5.69 -19.20
N ILE A 11 10.42 -6.83 -19.52
CA ILE A 11 8.97 -6.96 -19.73
C ILE A 11 8.22 -6.65 -18.43
N ILE A 12 8.67 -7.19 -17.30
CA ILE A 12 8.08 -6.92 -15.99
C ILE A 12 8.19 -5.43 -15.64
N LYS A 13 9.34 -4.82 -15.88
CA LYS A 13 9.57 -3.40 -15.59
C LYS A 13 8.65 -2.50 -16.44
N ASN A 14 8.53 -2.77 -17.73
CA ASN A 14 7.61 -2.04 -18.60
C ASN A 14 6.14 -2.20 -18.16
N PHE A 15 5.75 -3.40 -17.76
CA PHE A 15 4.41 -3.63 -17.21
C PHE A 15 4.16 -2.81 -15.93
N LEU A 16 5.14 -2.78 -15.02
CA LEU A 16 5.06 -2.00 -13.79
C LEU A 16 5.00 -0.48 -14.06
N ASP A 17 5.63 -0.01 -15.13
CA ASP A 17 5.55 1.39 -15.53
C ASP A 17 4.16 1.76 -16.06
N GLU A 18 3.49 0.85 -16.76
CA GLU A 18 2.10 1.05 -17.17
C GLU A 18 1.13 1.03 -15.96
N VAL A 19 1.33 0.11 -15.03
CA VAL A 19 0.54 0.07 -13.78
C VAL A 19 0.73 1.37 -12.97
N GLU A 20 1.95 1.91 -12.93
CA GLU A 20 2.21 3.21 -12.29
C GLU A 20 1.38 4.34 -12.93
N LYS A 21 1.32 4.42 -14.26
CA LYS A 21 0.53 5.44 -14.95
C LYS A 21 -0.95 5.35 -14.58
N VAL A 22 -1.49 4.12 -14.54
CA VAL A 22 -2.87 3.88 -14.12
C VAL A 22 -3.10 4.33 -12.67
N PHE A 23 -2.19 4.00 -11.77
CA PHE A 23 -2.30 4.41 -10.36
C PHE A 23 -2.22 5.93 -10.20
N ARG A 24 -1.33 6.62 -10.91
CA ARG A 24 -1.26 8.08 -10.93
C ARG A 24 -2.57 8.70 -11.41
N PHE A 25 -3.15 8.17 -12.48
CA PHE A 25 -4.44 8.63 -12.98
C PHE A 25 -5.55 8.43 -11.95
N LEU A 26 -5.63 7.26 -11.33
CA LEU A 26 -6.62 6.95 -10.29
C LEU A 26 -6.50 7.88 -9.08
N ILE A 27 -5.29 8.20 -8.64
CA ILE A 27 -5.06 9.14 -7.54
C ILE A 27 -5.62 10.53 -7.86
N VAL A 28 -5.37 11.02 -9.09
CA VAL A 28 -5.91 12.32 -9.53
C VAL A 28 -7.44 12.30 -9.55
N VAL A 29 -8.04 11.23 -10.07
CA VAL A 29 -9.49 11.06 -10.07
C VAL A 29 -10.04 11.02 -8.64
N CYS A 30 -9.45 10.23 -7.74
CA CYS A 30 -9.87 10.18 -6.33
C CYS A 30 -9.81 11.56 -5.66
N LEU A 31 -8.73 12.32 -5.89
CA LEU A 31 -8.59 13.68 -5.36
C LEU A 31 -9.68 14.60 -5.88
N LEU A 32 -9.95 14.60 -7.19
CA LEU A 32 -11.00 15.42 -7.78
C LEU A 32 -12.38 15.07 -7.20
N VAL A 33 -12.68 13.79 -7.03
CA VAL A 33 -13.94 13.35 -6.42
C VAL A 33 -14.04 13.81 -4.98
N ILE A 34 -13.00 13.64 -4.16
CA ILE A 34 -12.99 14.07 -2.74
C ILE A 34 -13.22 15.58 -2.65
N VAL A 35 -12.51 16.39 -3.44
CA VAL A 35 -12.66 17.85 -3.42
C VAL A 35 -14.07 18.25 -3.83
N SER A 36 -14.62 17.64 -4.88
CA SER A 36 -16.00 17.92 -5.35
C SER A 36 -17.03 17.51 -4.30
N ASP A 37 -16.84 16.36 -3.68
CA ASP A 37 -17.73 15.82 -2.65
C ASP A 37 -17.79 16.73 -1.41
N VAL A 38 -16.62 17.16 -0.91
CA VAL A 38 -16.53 18.12 0.19
C VAL A 38 -17.22 19.44 -0.17
N PHE A 39 -17.01 19.93 -1.39
CA PHE A 39 -17.65 21.17 -1.85
C PHE A 39 -19.17 21.05 -1.89
N VAL A 40 -19.70 19.95 -2.43
CA VAL A 40 -21.14 19.66 -2.45
C VAL A 40 -21.70 19.53 -1.02
N GLY A 41 -21.00 18.84 -0.13
CA GLY A 41 -21.40 18.68 1.26
C GLY A 41 -21.46 20.02 2.01
N VAL A 42 -20.50 20.91 1.76
CA VAL A 42 -20.50 22.27 2.33
C VAL A 42 -21.69 23.09 1.82
N ILE A 43 -21.94 23.11 0.52
CA ILE A 43 -23.09 23.83 -0.06
C ILE A 43 -24.40 23.27 0.51
N ALA A 44 -24.57 21.96 0.54
CA ALA A 44 -25.78 21.32 1.06
C ALA A 44 -26.05 21.73 2.51
N ARG A 45 -25.03 21.79 3.35
CA ARG A 45 -25.15 22.13 4.77
C ARG A 45 -25.43 23.61 5.01
N TYR A 46 -24.71 24.50 4.31
CA TYR A 46 -24.80 25.94 4.61
C TYR A 46 -25.83 26.70 3.76
N VAL A 47 -26.11 26.25 2.51
CA VAL A 47 -27.07 26.89 1.63
C VAL A 47 -28.45 26.26 1.76
N PHE A 48 -28.50 24.91 1.76
CA PHE A 48 -29.78 24.17 1.80
C PHE A 48 -30.18 23.71 3.20
N ASN A 49 -29.35 23.94 4.22
CA ASN A 49 -29.59 23.54 5.60
C ASN A 49 -29.89 22.02 5.74
N SER A 50 -29.34 21.22 4.84
CA SER A 50 -29.57 19.79 4.73
C SER A 50 -28.22 19.07 4.74
N SER A 51 -28.05 18.09 5.63
CA SER A 51 -26.86 17.23 5.61
C SER A 51 -27.11 16.03 4.71
N LEU A 52 -26.17 15.77 3.79
CA LEU A 52 -26.23 14.64 2.88
C LEU A 52 -25.36 13.51 3.43
N THR A 53 -25.96 12.44 3.91
CA THR A 53 -25.25 11.30 4.51
C THR A 53 -24.32 10.59 3.52
N TRP A 54 -24.71 10.55 2.26
CA TRP A 54 -23.93 9.89 1.21
C TRP A 54 -22.59 10.59 0.89
N THR A 55 -22.48 11.91 1.12
CA THR A 55 -21.21 12.64 0.91
C THR A 55 -20.15 12.19 1.90
N GLU A 56 -20.49 11.99 3.17
CA GLU A 56 -19.54 11.48 4.16
C GLU A 56 -19.02 10.09 3.81
N GLU A 57 -19.92 9.21 3.35
CA GLU A 57 -19.57 7.85 2.95
C GLU A 57 -18.69 7.81 1.70
N LEU A 58 -19.01 8.64 0.72
CA LEU A 58 -18.27 8.73 -0.55
C LEU A 58 -16.88 9.33 -0.30
N GLY A 59 -16.78 10.36 0.51
CA GLY A 59 -15.50 10.94 0.91
C GLY A 59 -14.59 9.92 1.59
N VAL A 60 -15.10 9.15 2.57
CA VAL A 60 -14.33 8.10 3.25
C VAL A 60 -13.93 6.98 2.29
N LEU A 61 -14.79 6.59 1.35
CA LEU A 61 -14.52 5.56 0.36
C LEU A 61 -13.33 5.97 -0.54
N PHE A 62 -13.42 7.14 -1.18
CA PHE A 62 -12.37 7.61 -2.08
C PHE A 62 -11.08 7.97 -1.34
N TYR A 63 -11.17 8.47 -0.10
CA TYR A 63 -10.01 8.71 0.75
C TYR A 63 -9.27 7.39 1.08
N THR A 64 -10.00 6.35 1.42
CA THR A 64 -9.42 5.01 1.63
C THR A 64 -8.72 4.51 0.37
N TRP A 65 -9.36 4.64 -0.79
CA TRP A 65 -8.77 4.24 -2.07
C TRP A 65 -7.52 5.04 -2.40
N LEU A 66 -7.53 6.35 -2.18
CA LEU A 66 -6.38 7.22 -2.41
C LEU A 66 -5.16 6.79 -1.60
N ILE A 67 -5.34 6.49 -0.31
CA ILE A 67 -4.24 6.03 0.55
C ILE A 67 -3.67 4.72 0.04
N PHE A 68 -4.53 3.74 -0.22
CA PHE A 68 -4.07 2.40 -0.60
C PHE A 68 -3.48 2.34 -2.02
N ILE A 69 -3.98 3.13 -2.97
CA ILE A 69 -3.36 3.26 -4.30
C ILE A 69 -2.04 4.04 -4.23
N GLY A 70 -1.96 5.04 -3.35
CA GLY A 70 -0.75 5.86 -3.16
C GLY A 70 0.44 5.10 -2.57
N LEU A 71 0.17 4.09 -1.72
CA LEU A 71 1.21 3.35 -1.02
C LEU A 71 2.16 2.59 -1.98
N PRO A 72 1.70 1.77 -2.94
CA PRO A 72 2.58 1.15 -3.94
C PRO A 72 3.40 2.17 -4.74
N LEU A 73 2.77 3.29 -5.08
CA LEU A 73 3.42 4.35 -5.84
C LEU A 73 4.54 5.01 -5.04
N GLY A 74 4.31 5.27 -3.76
CA GLY A 74 5.34 5.79 -2.86
C GLY A 74 6.55 4.88 -2.74
N LEU A 75 6.33 3.57 -2.70
CA LEU A 75 7.41 2.57 -2.67
C LEU A 75 8.19 2.51 -3.99
N LYS A 76 7.52 2.69 -5.13
CA LYS A 76 8.17 2.71 -6.45
C LYS A 76 9.03 3.96 -6.62
N LEU A 77 8.54 5.12 -6.24
CA LEU A 77 9.21 6.41 -6.46
C LEU A 77 10.37 6.69 -5.51
N ASP A 78 10.60 5.80 -4.54
CA ASP A 78 11.64 5.98 -3.50
C ASP A 78 11.53 7.32 -2.74
N ASN A 79 10.36 7.95 -2.82
CA ASN A 79 10.01 9.16 -2.07
C ASN A 79 9.79 8.86 -0.57
N GLN A 80 10.27 7.71 -0.12
CA GLN A 80 10.42 7.51 1.31
C GLN A 80 11.33 8.63 1.77
N VAL A 81 10.79 9.45 2.67
CA VAL A 81 11.53 10.53 3.31
C VAL A 81 12.84 9.92 3.79
N SER A 82 13.82 9.92 2.89
CA SER A 82 15.14 9.48 3.24
C SER A 82 15.57 10.48 4.30
N ILE A 83 15.82 9.97 5.48
CA ILE A 83 16.56 10.70 6.50
C ILE A 83 17.98 10.85 5.93
N GLY A 84 18.05 11.49 4.75
CA GLY A 84 19.25 11.55 3.91
C GLY A 84 20.42 12.16 4.65
N ILE A 85 20.12 13.07 5.57
CA ILE A 85 21.11 13.69 6.43
C ILE A 85 21.74 12.66 7.39
N LEU A 86 20.93 11.80 8.00
CA LEU A 86 21.41 10.71 8.86
C LEU A 86 22.10 9.60 8.05
N TYR A 87 21.47 9.19 6.93
CA TYR A 87 21.98 8.11 6.10
C TYR A 87 23.34 8.42 5.47
N ASN A 88 23.61 9.69 5.08
CA ASN A 88 24.88 10.08 4.49
C ASN A 88 26.04 10.03 5.47
N ASN A 89 25.80 10.21 6.77
CA ASN A 89 26.82 10.19 7.81
C ASN A 89 27.16 8.80 8.35
N ILE A 90 26.46 7.75 7.90
CA ILE A 90 26.66 6.38 8.38
C ILE A 90 27.73 5.67 7.55
N PRO A 91 28.66 4.91 8.18
CA PRO A 91 29.63 4.08 7.47
C PRO A 91 29.00 3.07 6.53
N THR A 92 29.63 2.78 5.40
CA THR A 92 29.11 1.90 4.34
C THR A 92 28.72 0.50 4.81
N SER A 93 29.37 -0.04 5.84
CA SER A 93 29.05 -1.33 6.43
C SER A 93 27.71 -1.33 7.14
N TRP A 94 27.38 -0.27 7.86
CA TRP A 94 26.11 -0.11 8.58
C TRP A 94 24.95 0.21 7.65
N LYS A 95 25.21 0.88 6.51
CA LYS A 95 24.18 1.15 5.49
C LYS A 95 23.51 -0.12 5.00
N LYS A 96 24.29 -1.17 4.75
CA LYS A 96 23.75 -2.46 4.29
C LYS A 96 22.81 -3.08 5.33
N ILE A 97 23.19 -3.03 6.61
CA ILE A 97 22.36 -3.57 7.70
C ILE A 97 21.05 -2.78 7.81
N LEU A 98 21.14 -1.45 7.74
CA LEU A 98 19.97 -0.58 7.76
C LEU A 98 19.01 -0.84 6.59
N ASP A 99 19.53 -1.01 5.38
CA ASP A 99 18.74 -1.32 4.19
C ASP A 99 17.96 -2.63 4.37
N TYR A 100 18.58 -3.66 4.94
CA TYR A 100 17.90 -4.93 5.24
C TYR A 100 16.85 -4.77 6.35
N LEU A 101 17.14 -4.03 7.41
CA LEU A 101 16.19 -3.78 8.49
C LEU A 101 14.97 -3.01 7.99
N ILE A 102 15.18 -1.91 7.28
CA ILE A 102 14.11 -1.10 6.70
C ILE A 102 13.27 -1.94 5.73
N GLY A 103 13.92 -2.69 4.84
CA GLY A 103 13.24 -3.56 3.89
C GLY A 103 12.39 -4.61 4.59
N THR A 104 12.90 -5.23 5.66
CA THR A 104 12.18 -6.22 6.45
C THR A 104 10.96 -5.61 7.15
N ILE A 105 11.11 -4.43 7.76
CA ILE A 105 10.00 -3.72 8.42
C ILE A 105 8.89 -3.38 7.41
N ILE A 106 9.26 -2.83 6.25
CA ILE A 106 8.30 -2.50 5.18
C ILE A 106 7.51 -3.74 4.77
N VAL A 107 8.19 -4.83 4.50
CA VAL A 107 7.52 -6.07 4.08
C VAL A 107 6.63 -6.63 5.19
N THR A 108 7.08 -6.61 6.44
CA THR A 108 6.26 -7.05 7.58
C THR A 108 4.95 -6.25 7.65
N VAL A 109 5.02 -4.93 7.52
CA VAL A 109 3.83 -4.07 7.50
C VAL A 109 2.93 -4.39 6.31
N LEU A 110 3.49 -4.55 5.11
CA LEU A 110 2.71 -4.88 3.91
C LEU A 110 1.99 -6.23 4.02
N VAL A 111 2.66 -7.25 4.56
CA VAL A 111 2.08 -8.58 4.79
C VAL A 111 0.98 -8.51 5.85
N THR A 112 1.20 -7.78 6.93
CA THR A 112 0.19 -7.57 7.98
C THR A 112 -1.07 -6.89 7.40
N LEU A 113 -0.89 -5.82 6.62
CA LEU A 113 -2.00 -5.10 5.96
C LEU A 113 -2.70 -5.97 4.92
N LEU A 114 -1.96 -6.80 4.18
CA LEU A 114 -2.53 -7.73 3.20
C LEU A 114 -3.46 -8.74 3.88
N LEU A 115 -2.99 -9.42 4.91
CA LEU A 115 -3.74 -10.49 5.57
C LEU A 115 -4.94 -9.93 6.34
N ASN A 116 -4.75 -8.87 7.13
CA ASN A 116 -5.85 -8.20 7.82
C ASN A 116 -6.83 -7.55 6.84
N GLY A 117 -6.35 -6.99 5.73
CA GLY A 117 -7.18 -6.42 4.68
C GLY A 117 -8.07 -7.47 3.99
N LEU A 118 -7.55 -8.68 3.76
CA LEU A 118 -8.35 -9.80 3.25
C LEU A 118 -9.41 -10.25 4.25
N GLU A 119 -9.07 -10.27 5.54
CA GLU A 119 -10.01 -10.63 6.60
C GLU A 119 -11.13 -9.60 6.73
N ILE A 120 -10.78 -8.31 6.78
CA ILE A 120 -11.76 -7.20 6.82
C ILE A 120 -12.67 -7.24 5.59
N PHE A 121 -12.11 -7.48 4.39
CA PHE A 121 -12.90 -7.60 3.18
C PHE A 121 -13.94 -8.72 3.25
N LYS A 122 -13.58 -9.87 3.83
CA LYS A 122 -14.49 -11.03 3.99
C LYS A 122 -15.58 -10.78 5.04
N ILE A 123 -15.25 -10.13 6.16
CA ILE A 123 -16.17 -9.89 7.28
C ILE A 123 -17.07 -8.69 6.99
N SER A 124 -16.65 -7.77 6.13
CA SER A 124 -17.35 -6.52 5.82
C SER A 124 -18.63 -6.79 5.02
N SER A 125 -19.67 -7.24 5.72
CA SER A 125 -21.01 -7.45 5.21
C SER A 125 -21.91 -6.25 5.51
N GLY A 126 -22.94 -6.03 4.69
CA GLY A 126 -23.92 -4.94 4.84
C GLY A 126 -23.79 -3.87 3.75
N LEU A 127 -24.74 -2.94 3.78
CA LEU A 127 -24.81 -1.82 2.86
C LEU A 127 -24.42 -0.52 3.58
N LEU A 128 -23.78 0.37 2.86
CA LEU A 128 -23.56 1.75 3.30
C LEU A 128 -24.91 2.47 3.43
N PRO A 129 -25.25 3.08 4.56
CA PRO A 129 -26.60 3.62 4.80
C PRO A 129 -27.01 4.70 3.79
N GLY A 130 -26.10 5.57 3.35
CA GLY A 130 -26.40 6.66 2.43
C GLY A 130 -26.30 6.25 0.96
N LEU A 131 -25.24 5.51 0.57
CA LEU A 131 -25.00 5.10 -0.81
C LEU A 131 -25.72 3.81 -1.21
N GLN A 132 -26.19 3.00 -0.27
CA GLN A 132 -26.76 1.67 -0.49
C GLN A 132 -25.83 0.69 -1.25
N TRP A 133 -24.51 0.98 -1.23
CA TRP A 133 -23.48 0.13 -1.82
C TRP A 133 -22.97 -0.88 -0.81
N PRO A 134 -22.46 -2.05 -1.28
CA PRO A 134 -21.85 -3.03 -0.38
C PRO A 134 -20.63 -2.42 0.32
N ASN A 135 -20.56 -2.57 1.64
CA ASN A 135 -19.45 -2.04 2.43
C ASN A 135 -18.08 -2.64 2.02
N SER A 136 -18.08 -3.85 1.46
CA SER A 136 -16.89 -4.52 0.92
C SER A 136 -16.17 -3.71 -0.16
N ILE A 137 -16.86 -2.84 -0.88
CA ILE A 137 -16.28 -1.99 -1.94
C ILE A 137 -15.21 -1.04 -1.38
N ARG A 138 -15.36 -0.60 -0.12
CA ARG A 138 -14.36 0.24 0.56
C ARG A 138 -13.03 -0.48 0.74
N TYR A 139 -13.09 -1.77 1.05
CA TYR A 139 -11.92 -2.57 1.43
C TYR A 139 -11.33 -3.41 0.30
N PHE A 140 -12.01 -3.49 -0.83
CA PHE A 140 -11.57 -4.27 -2.01
C PHE A 140 -10.16 -3.90 -2.49
N LEU A 141 -9.83 -2.61 -2.49
CA LEU A 141 -8.53 -2.13 -2.98
C LEU A 141 -7.36 -2.43 -2.03
N ILE A 142 -7.61 -2.74 -0.75
CA ILE A 142 -6.54 -3.01 0.22
C ILE A 142 -5.67 -4.20 -0.21
N PRO A 143 -6.21 -5.42 -0.39
CA PRO A 143 -5.37 -6.55 -0.77
C PRO A 143 -4.72 -6.37 -2.14
N PHE A 144 -5.42 -5.75 -3.10
CA PHE A 144 -4.89 -5.50 -4.43
C PHE A 144 -3.69 -4.54 -4.39
N SER A 145 -3.79 -3.45 -3.64
CA SER A 145 -2.71 -2.48 -3.51
C SER A 145 -1.52 -3.04 -2.72
N MET A 146 -1.74 -3.89 -1.70
CA MET A 146 -0.65 -4.51 -0.96
C MET A 146 0.14 -5.51 -1.83
N ILE A 147 -0.54 -6.29 -2.67
CA ILE A 147 0.13 -7.16 -3.63
C ILE A 147 0.95 -6.32 -4.63
N SER A 148 0.37 -5.24 -5.17
CA SER A 148 1.08 -4.32 -6.06
C SER A 148 2.30 -3.68 -5.38
N ALA A 149 2.16 -3.30 -4.10
CA ALA A 149 3.23 -2.73 -3.30
C ALA A 149 4.39 -3.71 -3.10
N LEU A 150 4.11 -4.99 -2.81
CA LEU A 150 5.12 -6.05 -2.71
C LEU A 150 5.85 -6.25 -4.04
N VAL A 151 5.12 -6.27 -5.14
CA VAL A 151 5.71 -6.41 -6.48
C VAL A 151 6.60 -5.20 -6.81
N PHE A 152 6.14 -3.98 -6.56
CA PHE A 152 6.95 -2.78 -6.75
C PHE A 152 8.17 -2.77 -5.84
N PHE A 153 8.05 -3.19 -4.59
CA PHE A 153 9.17 -3.29 -3.66
C PHE A 153 10.27 -4.20 -4.20
N VAL A 154 9.92 -5.35 -4.78
CA VAL A 154 10.89 -6.33 -5.30
C VAL A 154 11.52 -5.86 -6.61
N PHE A 155 10.73 -5.39 -7.57
CA PHE A 155 11.19 -5.20 -8.94
C PHE A 155 11.56 -3.76 -9.32
N SER A 156 10.96 -2.76 -8.70
CA SER A 156 11.13 -1.36 -9.14
C SER A 156 12.54 -0.84 -8.98
N LYS A 157 13.23 -1.17 -7.89
CA LYS A 157 14.56 -0.63 -7.53
C LYS A 157 15.71 -1.60 -7.84
N SER A 158 15.42 -2.80 -8.34
CA SER A 158 16.47 -3.75 -8.68
C SER A 158 17.05 -3.44 -10.07
N GLU A 159 18.28 -2.96 -10.11
CA GLU A 159 19.04 -2.77 -11.35
C GLU A 159 19.70 -4.07 -11.79
N ASN A 160 20.07 -4.91 -10.81
CA ASN A 160 20.78 -6.16 -11.02
C ASN A 160 20.06 -7.32 -10.33
N PHE A 161 20.33 -8.55 -10.81
CA PHE A 161 19.82 -9.78 -10.21
C PHE A 161 20.14 -9.90 -8.71
N ASN A 162 21.33 -9.46 -8.29
CA ASN A 162 21.76 -9.50 -6.90
C ASN A 162 20.92 -8.58 -5.99
N ASP A 163 20.43 -7.47 -6.51
CA ASP A 163 19.57 -6.57 -5.76
C ASP A 163 18.14 -7.10 -5.64
N CYS A 164 17.66 -7.75 -6.70
CA CYS A 164 16.40 -8.50 -6.64
C CYS A 164 16.49 -9.62 -5.59
N LEU A 165 17.58 -10.38 -5.56
CA LEU A 165 17.80 -11.46 -4.58
C LEU A 165 17.82 -10.93 -3.13
N LYS A 166 18.48 -9.79 -2.86
CA LYS A 166 18.48 -9.15 -1.54
C LYS A 166 17.06 -8.80 -1.08
N ARG A 167 16.22 -8.28 -1.97
CA ARG A 167 14.85 -7.93 -1.66
C ARG A 167 13.97 -9.14 -1.45
N PHE A 168 14.19 -10.22 -2.19
CA PHE A 168 13.56 -11.50 -1.91
C PHE A 168 13.91 -12.01 -0.49
N ILE A 169 15.16 -11.85 -0.05
CA ILE A 169 15.54 -12.16 1.33
C ILE A 169 14.76 -11.30 2.32
N CYS A 170 14.60 -9.99 2.07
CA CYS A 170 13.76 -9.12 2.90
C CYS A 170 12.29 -9.59 2.93
N VAL A 171 11.76 -10.08 1.81
CA VAL A 171 10.39 -10.63 1.77
C VAL A 171 10.26 -11.87 2.64
N ILE A 172 11.20 -12.80 2.55
CA ILE A 172 11.22 -14.01 3.39
C ILE A 172 11.33 -13.64 4.87
N LEU A 173 12.27 -12.75 5.22
CA LEU A 173 12.44 -12.26 6.59
C LEU A 173 11.17 -11.55 7.10
N GLY A 174 10.53 -10.72 6.28
CA GLY A 174 9.30 -10.03 6.65
C GLY A 174 8.13 -10.97 6.90
N ILE A 175 8.01 -12.05 6.12
CA ILE A 175 7.00 -13.09 6.36
C ILE A 175 7.29 -13.84 7.67
N VAL A 176 8.54 -14.17 7.92
CA VAL A 176 8.96 -14.86 9.16
C VAL A 176 8.70 -13.98 10.38
N THR A 177 9.05 -12.70 10.34
CA THR A 177 8.78 -11.75 11.44
C THR A 177 7.29 -11.58 11.69
N TYR A 178 6.47 -11.49 10.63
CA TYR A 178 5.02 -11.48 10.77
C TYR A 178 4.51 -12.74 11.52
N PHE A 179 4.99 -13.92 11.13
CA PHE A 179 4.55 -15.18 11.76
C PHE A 179 4.94 -15.26 13.25
N ILE A 180 6.13 -14.77 13.60
CA ILE A 180 6.60 -14.68 14.99
C ILE A 180 5.70 -13.71 15.77
N LEU A 181 5.45 -12.51 15.27
CA LEU A 181 4.60 -11.52 15.93
C LEU A 181 3.16 -11.99 16.10
N SER A 182 2.59 -12.63 15.08
CA SER A 182 1.24 -13.21 15.14
C SER A 182 1.11 -14.33 16.17
N ASN A 183 2.16 -15.15 16.36
CA ASN A 183 2.16 -16.19 17.41
C ASN A 183 2.34 -15.59 18.80
N LEU A 184 3.17 -14.56 18.96
CA LEU A 184 3.36 -13.89 20.25
C LEU A 184 2.07 -13.20 20.71
N SER A 185 1.36 -12.51 19.81
CA SER A 185 0.08 -11.88 20.16
C SER A 185 -0.97 -12.89 20.60
N LYS A 186 -1.03 -14.08 20.00
CA LYS A 186 -1.95 -15.14 20.43
C LYS A 186 -1.63 -15.67 21.82
N LEU A 187 -0.35 -15.75 22.20
CA LEU A 187 0.07 -16.21 23.52
C LEU A 187 -0.28 -15.20 24.63
N GLU A 188 -0.23 -13.91 24.34
CA GLU A 188 -0.66 -12.88 25.31
C GLU A 188 -2.16 -12.94 25.59
N PHE A 189 -3.00 -13.17 24.57
CA PHE A 189 -4.46 -13.26 24.74
C PHE A 189 -4.92 -14.57 25.44
N THR A 190 -4.09 -15.61 25.47
CA THR A 190 -4.43 -16.88 26.17
C THR A 190 -4.05 -16.84 27.64
N ASN A 191 -3.29 -15.85 28.10
CA ASN A 191 -2.83 -15.69 29.48
C ASN A 191 -3.61 -14.64 30.30
N ILE A 192 -4.67 -14.06 29.72
CA ILE A 192 -5.65 -13.16 30.38
C ILE A 192 -6.99 -13.86 30.51
#